data_336ee33728f07b684c7ef1c3889c67c8
#
_entry.id   336ee33728f07b684c7ef1c3889c67c8
#
_cell.length_a   1.000
_cell.length_b   1.000
_cell.length_c   1.000
_cell.angle_alpha   90.00
_cell.angle_beta   90.00
_cell.angle_gamma   90.00
#
_symmetry.space_group_name_H-M   'P 1'
#
loop_
_entity.id
_entity.type
_entity.pdbx_description
1 polymer ?
#
loop_
_entity_poly.entity_id
_entity_poly.type
_entity_poly.pdbx_seq_one_letter_code
_entity_poly.pdbx_strand_id
1 'polypeptide(L)'
;MAMALLASAAATAQTIAEGYYRVKNVGSERYISVCDNQASADATSSTVDMGALLTFKSLDRVLSDPGTVIYVKPVAGEAYKYDFVCQGINTYNMIQNTHLTIMSYDKGQTWVASGSYKNMATMYIYDSWNNGDEGVCSTTKATNRLNWNVIPIETTSDNYFGVKGKYAANNSYYTTLFAGFPFTVTEGVKALQVVDVDEALGIAIYEEITGDVPASTPVVLQCSSNLATNNRLNLLASTTATAPKNMLKGAFFNINKTKHVNYIPVTGTTRMLGYTSDGSLGFVKRPGVTTIPHNEAYLSVSVSAPAEFKLMSQEEYTAYKEAIARDKITIIANNATRVYGDPNPQFTYMTSGAVLRGVPALYTDATEASLPGEYPIHIAQGSMENTMPTFEEGVLTITKAPLVIMCGNYEREQGQPNPEFNLIYSGFKLKETADVLTTKPTVTCDANEESAPGEYPIGIYGATSDRYDIRYVSGILTVKEPSGIREVVSTQRPTNVYTATGVLVRRQATTLEGLPKGIYVVNGRKVIVR
;
A
#
# COMPACT_ATOMS: atom_id res chain seq x y z
N MET A 1 35.75 -42.96 -29.19
CA MET A 1 34.35 -43.19 -28.84
C MET A 1 34.27 -43.23 -27.33
N ALA A 2 34.08 -42.10 -26.69
CA ALA A 2 34.00 -41.98 -25.24
C ALA A 2 32.51 -41.81 -24.88
N MET A 3 31.96 -42.83 -24.24
CA MET A 3 30.59 -42.86 -23.71
C MET A 3 30.54 -41.96 -22.47
N ALA A 4 29.89 -40.81 -22.57
CA ALA A 4 29.58 -39.99 -21.41
C ALA A 4 28.43 -40.68 -20.62
N LEU A 5 28.74 -41.24 -19.46
CA LEU A 5 27.73 -41.64 -18.49
C LEU A 5 27.06 -40.36 -17.95
N LEU A 6 25.86 -40.12 -18.38
CA LEU A 6 24.94 -39.24 -17.66
C LEU A 6 24.52 -39.96 -16.37
N ALA A 7 25.17 -39.60 -15.27
CA ALA A 7 24.68 -39.95 -13.96
C ALA A 7 23.39 -39.13 -13.73
N SER A 8 22.25 -39.78 -13.86
CA SER A 8 20.99 -39.27 -13.31
C SER A 8 21.17 -39.18 -11.80
N ALA A 9 21.32 -37.98 -11.26
CA ALA A 9 21.19 -37.75 -9.84
C ALA A 9 19.78 -38.21 -9.47
N ALA A 10 19.68 -39.35 -8.78
CA ALA A 10 18.44 -39.79 -8.17
C ALA A 10 18.05 -38.67 -7.21
N ALA A 11 16.95 -37.99 -7.49
CA ALA A 11 16.39 -37.01 -6.58
C ALA A 11 16.13 -37.75 -5.24
N THR A 12 16.94 -37.45 -4.25
CA THR A 12 16.74 -37.97 -2.89
C THR A 12 15.42 -37.46 -2.38
N ALA A 13 14.59 -38.35 -1.87
CA ALA A 13 13.32 -38.00 -1.23
C ALA A 13 13.55 -36.90 -0.20
N GLN A 14 12.98 -35.74 -0.43
CA GLN A 14 13.14 -34.58 0.45
C GLN A 14 12.03 -34.60 1.51
N THR A 15 12.39 -34.82 2.77
CA THR A 15 11.50 -34.61 3.91
C THR A 15 11.62 -33.17 4.38
N ILE A 16 10.51 -32.59 4.86
CA ILE A 16 10.51 -31.29 5.52
C ILE A 16 10.79 -31.51 7.00
N ALA A 17 11.80 -30.84 7.54
CA ALA A 17 12.03 -30.83 8.97
C ALA A 17 10.90 -30.06 9.70
N GLU A 18 10.62 -30.39 10.94
CA GLU A 18 9.72 -29.58 11.75
C GLU A 18 10.31 -28.18 11.95
N GLY A 19 9.52 -27.12 11.72
CA GLY A 19 10.00 -25.74 11.79
C GLY A 19 9.12 -24.72 11.09
N TYR A 20 9.64 -23.52 10.96
CA TYR A 20 8.94 -22.39 10.34
C TYR A 20 9.28 -22.25 8.86
N TYR A 21 8.24 -22.09 8.07
CA TYR A 21 8.34 -22.03 6.62
C TYR A 21 7.37 -20.99 6.04
N ARG A 22 7.65 -20.56 4.82
CA ARG A 22 6.66 -19.96 3.93
C ARG A 22 6.29 -20.95 2.84
N VAL A 23 5.04 -20.87 2.41
CA VAL A 23 4.48 -21.74 1.39
C VAL A 23 4.18 -20.92 0.15
N LYS A 24 4.96 -21.15 -0.91
CA LYS A 24 4.93 -20.41 -2.16
C LYS A 24 4.31 -21.25 -3.27
N ASN A 25 3.31 -20.73 -3.95
CA ASN A 25 2.73 -21.39 -5.12
C ASN A 25 3.72 -21.40 -6.30
N VAL A 26 3.88 -22.54 -6.92
CA VAL A 26 4.84 -22.74 -8.03
C VAL A 26 4.42 -21.96 -9.27
N GLY A 27 3.13 -21.92 -9.58
CA GLY A 27 2.64 -21.30 -10.80
C GLY A 27 2.42 -19.79 -10.73
N SER A 28 1.95 -19.29 -9.57
CA SER A 28 1.66 -17.86 -9.38
C SER A 28 2.79 -17.09 -8.70
N GLU A 29 3.75 -17.80 -8.12
CA GLU A 29 4.84 -17.26 -7.30
C GLU A 29 4.37 -16.49 -6.05
N ARG A 30 3.15 -16.72 -5.59
CA ARG A 30 2.58 -16.10 -4.41
C ARG A 30 2.75 -16.96 -3.18
N TYR A 31 2.82 -16.30 -2.04
CA TYR A 31 2.95 -16.92 -0.73
C TYR A 31 1.60 -16.95 -0.04
N ILE A 32 1.26 -18.08 0.60
CA ILE A 32 0.09 -18.17 1.47
C ILE A 32 0.29 -17.22 2.65
N SER A 33 -0.75 -16.46 2.96
CA SER A 33 -0.92 -15.75 4.22
C SER A 33 -2.26 -16.13 4.83
N VAL A 34 -2.21 -16.57 6.06
CA VAL A 34 -3.40 -16.76 6.89
C VAL A 34 -3.75 -15.40 7.46
N CYS A 35 -4.72 -14.75 6.89
CA CYS A 35 -5.14 -13.43 7.33
C CYS A 35 -6.65 -13.26 7.20
N ASP A 36 -7.13 -12.23 7.84
CA ASP A 36 -8.50 -11.81 7.72
C ASP A 36 -8.73 -11.10 6.38
N ASN A 37 -9.67 -11.60 5.61
CA ASN A 37 -10.17 -10.93 4.43
C ASN A 37 -11.60 -10.44 4.70
N GLN A 38 -11.80 -9.13 4.69
CA GLN A 38 -13.14 -8.53 4.82
C GLN A 38 -14.14 -9.05 3.78
N ALA A 39 -13.67 -9.44 2.59
CA ALA A 39 -14.52 -9.99 1.55
C ALA A 39 -15.07 -11.38 1.90
N SER A 40 -14.34 -12.17 2.67
CA SER A 40 -14.80 -13.49 3.15
C SER A 40 -15.72 -13.40 4.37
N ALA A 41 -15.76 -12.26 4.99
CA ALA A 41 -16.60 -11.99 6.16
C ALA A 41 -18.11 -11.97 5.84
N ASP A 42 -18.50 -11.95 4.58
CA ASP A 42 -19.90 -12.06 4.16
C ASP A 42 -20.43 -13.49 4.07
N ALA A 43 -19.68 -14.46 4.54
CA ALA A 43 -20.15 -15.82 4.61
C ALA A 43 -21.33 -15.98 5.58
N THR A 44 -22.48 -15.57 5.12
CA THR A 44 -23.76 -16.12 5.57
C THR A 44 -23.91 -17.57 5.14
N SER A 45 -23.02 -18.04 4.25
CA SER A 45 -23.00 -19.42 3.80
C SER A 45 -22.14 -20.27 4.73
N SER A 46 -22.58 -21.47 4.97
CA SER A 46 -21.88 -22.55 5.69
C SER A 46 -20.65 -23.08 4.94
N THR A 47 -20.22 -22.41 3.90
CA THR A 47 -19.04 -22.75 3.11
C THR A 47 -17.78 -22.29 3.82
N VAL A 48 -16.79 -23.15 3.80
CA VAL A 48 -15.45 -22.90 4.32
C VAL A 48 -14.94 -21.57 3.80
N ASP A 49 -14.65 -20.70 4.70
CA ASP A 49 -13.97 -19.48 4.34
C ASP A 49 -12.50 -19.76 4.04
N MET A 50 -12.27 -20.34 2.87
CA MET A 50 -10.96 -20.37 2.26
C MET A 50 -10.45 -18.93 2.04
N GLY A 51 -11.30 -17.94 2.20
CA GLY A 51 -10.96 -16.52 2.20
C GLY A 51 -10.08 -16.06 3.37
N ALA A 52 -9.90 -16.87 4.39
CA ALA A 52 -8.86 -16.67 5.41
C ALA A 52 -7.45 -17.02 4.89
N LEU A 53 -7.34 -17.67 3.73
CA LEU A 53 -6.08 -18.00 3.09
C LEU A 53 -5.92 -17.11 1.86
N LEU A 54 -5.29 -15.97 2.04
CA LEU A 54 -4.89 -15.09 0.96
C LEU A 54 -3.52 -15.50 0.41
N THR A 55 -3.19 -15.00 -0.75
CA THR A 55 -1.86 -15.15 -1.34
C THR A 55 -1.31 -13.80 -1.76
N PHE A 56 -0.02 -13.58 -1.54
CA PHE A 56 0.65 -12.31 -1.87
C PHE A 56 1.95 -12.56 -2.63
N LYS A 57 2.23 -11.70 -3.62
CA LYS A 57 3.45 -11.74 -4.41
C LYS A 57 4.53 -10.79 -3.88
N SER A 58 4.14 -9.65 -3.34
CA SER A 58 5.08 -8.64 -2.85
C SER A 58 5.91 -9.16 -1.68
N LEU A 59 7.21 -9.36 -1.91
CA LEU A 59 8.13 -9.81 -0.87
C LEU A 59 8.19 -8.84 0.31
N ASP A 60 8.13 -7.55 0.07
CA ASP A 60 8.13 -6.52 1.12
C ASP A 60 6.97 -6.70 2.11
N ARG A 61 5.78 -7.12 1.61
CA ARG A 61 4.65 -7.49 2.44
C ARG A 61 4.87 -8.84 3.11
N VAL A 62 5.22 -9.86 2.34
CA VAL A 62 5.35 -11.25 2.78
C VAL A 62 6.37 -11.41 3.91
N LEU A 63 7.50 -10.72 3.81
CA LEU A 63 8.59 -10.83 4.79
C LEU A 63 8.27 -10.25 6.16
N SER A 64 7.23 -9.41 6.26
CA SER A 64 6.79 -8.78 7.50
C SER A 64 5.37 -9.14 7.93
N ASP A 65 4.73 -10.07 7.26
CA ASP A 65 3.38 -10.53 7.58
C ASP A 65 3.44 -11.82 8.41
N PRO A 66 3.07 -11.80 9.71
CA PRO A 66 3.02 -13.00 10.55
C PRO A 66 2.10 -14.10 10.01
N GLY A 67 1.08 -13.73 9.22
CA GLY A 67 0.19 -14.68 8.56
C GLY A 67 0.89 -15.59 7.55
N THR A 68 2.07 -15.19 7.05
CA THR A 68 2.89 -16.00 6.13
C THR A 68 3.83 -16.97 6.85
N VAL A 69 3.91 -16.89 8.17
CA VAL A 69 4.78 -17.74 9.02
C VAL A 69 4.02 -18.99 9.39
N ILE A 70 4.34 -20.09 8.75
CA ILE A 70 3.68 -21.39 8.94
C ILE A 70 4.62 -22.32 9.69
N TYR A 71 4.19 -22.85 10.83
CA TYR A 71 4.88 -23.92 11.50
C TYR A 71 4.45 -25.26 10.91
N VAL A 72 5.38 -25.99 10.33
CA VAL A 72 5.13 -27.25 9.64
C VAL A 72 5.48 -28.38 10.58
N LYS A 73 4.52 -29.26 10.89
CA LYS A 73 4.68 -30.42 11.76
C LYS A 73 4.45 -31.73 11.00
N PRO A 74 5.32 -32.73 11.19
CA PRO A 74 5.05 -34.05 10.64
C PRO A 74 3.75 -34.63 11.22
N VAL A 75 2.94 -35.24 10.37
CA VAL A 75 1.77 -36.02 10.80
C VAL A 75 2.23 -37.42 11.22
N ALA A 76 1.93 -37.81 12.44
CA ALA A 76 2.36 -39.10 12.98
C ALA A 76 1.84 -40.28 12.14
N GLY A 77 2.74 -41.16 11.73
CA GLY A 77 2.43 -42.34 10.92
C GLY A 77 2.26 -42.09 9.42
N GLU A 78 2.36 -40.88 8.97
CA GLU A 78 2.18 -40.50 7.56
C GLU A 78 3.51 -39.97 6.96
N ALA A 79 4.08 -40.71 6.04
CA ALA A 79 5.27 -40.24 5.30
C ALA A 79 4.90 -39.10 4.36
N TYR A 80 5.72 -38.06 4.32
CA TYR A 80 5.55 -36.89 3.43
C TYR A 80 4.22 -36.14 3.60
N LYS A 81 3.66 -36.16 4.81
CA LYS A 81 2.48 -35.36 5.15
C LYS A 81 2.73 -34.54 6.40
N TYR A 82 2.33 -33.29 6.36
CA TYR A 82 2.63 -32.31 7.40
C TYR A 82 1.41 -31.44 7.67
N ASP A 83 1.19 -31.12 8.93
CA ASP A 83 0.20 -30.13 9.35
C ASP A 83 0.77 -28.72 9.28
N PHE A 84 -0.07 -27.78 8.91
CA PHE A 84 0.21 -26.35 8.96
C PHE A 84 -0.39 -25.74 10.21
N VAL A 85 0.46 -25.10 10.99
CA VAL A 85 0.05 -24.32 12.16
C VAL A 85 0.47 -22.88 11.92
N CYS A 86 -0.50 -21.99 11.82
CA CYS A 86 -0.24 -20.56 11.71
C CYS A 86 -0.54 -19.88 13.04
N GLN A 87 0.43 -19.15 13.56
CA GLN A 87 0.30 -18.36 14.77
C GLN A 87 -0.19 -19.16 16.02
N GLY A 88 0.32 -20.38 16.17
CA GLY A 88 -0.08 -21.25 17.29
C GLY A 88 -1.52 -21.77 17.20
N ILE A 89 -2.29 -21.28 16.24
CA ILE A 89 -3.62 -21.75 15.93
C ILE A 89 -3.45 -22.76 14.80
N ASN A 90 -3.80 -24.00 15.06
CA ASN A 90 -4.00 -24.93 13.97
C ASN A 90 -5.06 -24.28 13.06
N THR A 91 -4.73 -24.06 11.80
CA THR A 91 -5.64 -23.50 10.79
C THR A 91 -6.99 -24.24 10.74
N TYR A 92 -7.00 -25.44 11.27
CA TYR A 92 -8.13 -26.24 11.60
C TYR A 92 -9.25 -25.55 12.41
N ASN A 93 -8.92 -24.81 13.46
CA ASN A 93 -9.93 -24.20 14.33
C ASN A 93 -10.54 -22.92 13.76
N MET A 94 -9.90 -22.31 12.77
CA MET A 94 -10.41 -21.11 12.12
C MET A 94 -11.56 -21.40 11.16
N ILE A 95 -11.71 -22.64 10.69
CA ILE A 95 -12.64 -23.04 9.64
C ILE A 95 -13.39 -24.33 10.08
N GLN A 96 -14.08 -24.27 11.21
CA GLN A 96 -15.01 -25.34 11.63
C GLN A 96 -14.50 -26.76 11.37
N ASN A 97 -13.42 -27.18 12.02
CA ASN A 97 -12.88 -28.55 11.96
C ASN A 97 -12.20 -28.94 10.63
N THR A 98 -11.48 -28.07 9.99
CA THR A 98 -10.72 -28.38 8.78
C THR A 98 -9.22 -28.38 9.05
N HIS A 99 -8.53 -29.48 8.85
CA HIS A 99 -7.07 -29.53 8.87
C HIS A 99 -6.52 -29.00 7.55
N LEU A 100 -5.60 -28.04 7.61
CA LEU A 100 -4.77 -27.71 6.49
C LEU A 100 -3.48 -28.51 6.59
N THR A 101 -3.26 -29.39 5.63
CA THR A 101 -2.06 -30.21 5.54
C THR A 101 -1.35 -29.95 4.23
N ILE A 102 -0.05 -30.19 4.22
CA ILE A 102 0.70 -30.31 2.97
C ILE A 102 1.20 -31.74 2.85
N MET A 103 1.09 -32.31 1.67
CA MET A 103 1.54 -33.66 1.40
C MET A 103 2.26 -33.76 0.07
N SER A 104 3.13 -34.73 -0.05
CA SER A 104 3.78 -35.08 -1.30
C SER A 104 3.44 -36.51 -1.69
N TYR A 105 3.04 -36.69 -2.95
CA TYR A 105 2.78 -38.03 -3.53
C TYR A 105 4.00 -38.58 -4.28
N ASP A 106 5.01 -37.76 -4.51
CA ASP A 106 6.23 -38.08 -5.25
C ASP A 106 7.49 -38.01 -4.38
N LYS A 107 7.36 -38.36 -3.10
CA LYS A 107 8.43 -38.43 -2.10
C LYS A 107 9.18 -37.11 -1.90
N GLY A 108 8.46 -35.99 -1.89
CA GLY A 108 9.02 -34.67 -1.59
C GLY A 108 9.51 -33.90 -2.79
N GLN A 109 9.24 -34.34 -4.02
CA GLN A 109 9.59 -33.58 -5.22
C GLN A 109 8.57 -32.44 -5.49
N THR A 110 7.29 -32.74 -5.30
CA THR A 110 6.22 -31.72 -5.36
C THR A 110 5.33 -31.80 -4.12
N TRP A 111 4.81 -30.64 -3.71
CA TRP A 111 3.97 -30.51 -2.53
C TRP A 111 2.60 -29.99 -2.89
N VAL A 112 1.57 -30.61 -2.33
CA VAL A 112 0.17 -30.26 -2.55
C VAL A 112 -0.48 -29.93 -1.22
N ALA A 113 -1.02 -28.72 -1.09
CA ALA A 113 -1.80 -28.33 0.07
C ALA A 113 -3.24 -28.83 -0.05
N SER A 114 -3.76 -29.37 1.04
CA SER A 114 -5.13 -29.91 1.10
C SER A 114 -5.77 -29.67 2.45
N GLY A 115 -7.10 -29.62 2.45
CA GLY A 115 -7.92 -29.57 3.66
C GLY A 115 -9.12 -30.49 3.55
N SER A 116 -9.73 -30.86 4.66
CA SER A 116 -10.99 -31.59 4.71
C SER A 116 -12.10 -30.70 5.26
N TYR A 117 -13.29 -30.79 4.69
CA TYR A 117 -14.44 -29.97 5.08
C TYR A 117 -15.69 -30.81 5.28
N LYS A 118 -16.36 -30.67 6.45
CA LYS A 118 -17.68 -31.25 6.76
C LYS A 118 -17.89 -32.69 6.22
N ASN A 119 -17.02 -33.60 6.55
CA ASN A 119 -17.08 -35.00 6.10
C ASN A 119 -16.95 -35.20 4.57
N MET A 120 -16.53 -34.19 3.83
CA MET A 120 -16.20 -34.34 2.41
C MET A 120 -14.78 -34.88 2.24
N ALA A 121 -14.52 -35.46 1.09
CA ALA A 121 -13.21 -35.91 0.66
C ALA A 121 -12.18 -34.78 0.70
N THR A 122 -10.92 -35.11 0.82
CA THR A 122 -9.80 -34.18 0.76
C THR A 122 -9.92 -33.20 -0.41
N MET A 123 -9.94 -31.91 -0.11
CA MET A 123 -10.00 -30.85 -1.11
C MET A 123 -8.61 -30.25 -1.28
N TYR A 124 -8.16 -30.13 -2.52
CA TYR A 124 -6.87 -29.51 -2.82
C TYR A 124 -6.99 -28.01 -2.86
N ILE A 125 -5.93 -27.33 -2.44
CA ILE A 125 -5.87 -25.88 -2.38
C ILE A 125 -5.12 -25.35 -3.59
N TYR A 126 -5.76 -24.44 -4.29
CA TYR A 126 -5.24 -23.75 -5.46
C TYR A 126 -5.13 -22.25 -5.18
N ASP A 127 -4.17 -21.60 -5.77
CA ASP A 127 -4.19 -20.14 -5.84
C ASP A 127 -5.14 -19.68 -6.97
N SER A 128 -6.30 -19.17 -6.60
CA SER A 128 -7.31 -18.65 -7.55
C SER A 128 -7.06 -17.18 -7.83
N TRP A 129 -6.12 -16.93 -8.68
CA TRP A 129 -5.66 -15.58 -8.97
C TRP A 129 -6.29 -14.95 -10.23
N ASN A 130 -6.51 -13.64 -10.15
CA ASN A 130 -6.79 -12.75 -11.29
C ASN A 130 -5.80 -11.59 -11.22
N ASN A 131 -4.78 -11.53 -12.04
CA ASN A 131 -3.77 -10.47 -12.19
C ASN A 131 -3.60 -9.47 -11.02
N GLY A 132 -2.44 -9.42 -10.37
CA GLY A 132 -2.13 -8.50 -9.29
C GLY A 132 -1.26 -9.13 -8.19
N ASP A 133 -1.02 -8.38 -7.12
CA ASP A 133 -0.23 -8.81 -5.98
C ASP A 133 -0.99 -9.78 -5.08
N GLU A 134 -2.27 -9.54 -4.89
CA GLU A 134 -3.14 -10.30 -3.99
C GLU A 134 -3.96 -11.36 -4.73
N GLY A 135 -4.08 -12.52 -4.14
CA GLY A 135 -4.91 -13.62 -4.58
C GLY A 135 -5.60 -14.30 -3.40
N VAL A 136 -6.47 -15.24 -3.70
CA VAL A 136 -7.23 -16.01 -2.70
C VAL A 136 -7.03 -17.50 -2.96
N CYS A 137 -6.84 -18.29 -1.91
CA CYS A 137 -6.88 -19.73 -2.03
C CYS A 137 -8.33 -20.21 -2.27
N SER A 138 -8.46 -21.16 -3.17
CA SER A 138 -9.76 -21.75 -3.56
C SER A 138 -9.64 -23.25 -3.70
N THR A 139 -10.76 -23.94 -3.60
CA THR A 139 -10.88 -25.37 -3.93
C THR A 139 -11.30 -25.60 -5.38
N THR A 140 -11.60 -24.54 -6.11
CA THR A 140 -11.94 -24.63 -7.54
C THR A 140 -10.68 -24.84 -8.36
N LYS A 141 -10.65 -25.86 -9.19
CA LYS A 141 -9.47 -26.34 -9.91
C LYS A 141 -8.91 -25.29 -10.89
N ALA A 142 -7.68 -24.80 -10.63
CA ALA A 142 -6.86 -24.08 -11.59
C ALA A 142 -5.63 -24.93 -11.90
N THR A 143 -5.49 -25.37 -13.13
CA THR A 143 -4.68 -26.53 -13.55
C THR A 143 -3.17 -26.45 -13.29
N ASN A 144 -2.59 -25.28 -13.08
CA ASN A 144 -1.14 -25.10 -12.88
C ASN A 144 -0.77 -24.43 -11.54
N ARG A 145 -1.69 -24.40 -10.57
CA ARG A 145 -1.51 -23.69 -9.30
C ARG A 145 -1.82 -24.58 -8.09
N LEU A 146 -1.67 -25.87 -8.27
CA LEU A 146 -1.84 -26.87 -7.23
C LEU A 146 -0.56 -27.07 -6.41
N ASN A 147 0.58 -26.89 -7.04
CA ASN A 147 1.87 -27.21 -6.44
C ASN A 147 2.44 -26.03 -5.65
N TRP A 148 3.02 -26.36 -4.51
CA TRP A 148 3.58 -25.39 -3.57
C TRP A 148 5.01 -25.75 -3.21
N ASN A 149 5.85 -24.75 -3.03
CA ASN A 149 7.18 -24.86 -2.45
C ASN A 149 7.09 -24.49 -0.96
N VAL A 150 7.79 -25.24 -0.15
CA VAL A 150 7.94 -25.00 1.29
C VAL A 150 9.35 -24.48 1.54
N ILE A 151 9.47 -23.21 1.92
CA ILE A 151 10.73 -22.48 1.98
C ILE A 151 11.03 -22.14 3.44
N PRO A 152 12.15 -22.61 4.03
CA PRO A 152 12.46 -22.36 5.43
C PRO A 152 12.64 -20.87 5.71
N ILE A 153 12.19 -20.42 6.89
CA ILE A 153 12.39 -19.06 7.37
C ILE A 153 13.64 -19.03 8.24
N GLU A 154 14.65 -18.28 7.80
CA GLU A 154 15.93 -18.16 8.49
C GLU A 154 16.38 -16.70 8.52
N THR A 155 16.91 -16.26 9.65
CA THR A 155 17.37 -14.85 9.81
C THR A 155 18.50 -14.45 8.86
N THR A 156 19.28 -15.41 8.37
CA THR A 156 20.43 -15.19 7.49
C THR A 156 20.13 -15.32 6.01
N SER A 157 18.96 -15.87 5.66
CA SER A 157 18.52 -16.05 4.27
C SER A 157 17.73 -14.84 3.74
N ASP A 158 17.39 -14.85 2.45
CA ASP A 158 16.45 -13.89 1.87
C ASP A 158 15.00 -14.16 2.28
N ASN A 159 14.73 -15.35 2.82
CA ASN A 159 13.42 -15.74 3.35
C ASN A 159 13.44 -15.63 4.90
N TYR A 160 13.57 -14.41 5.39
CA TYR A 160 13.54 -14.09 6.83
C TYR A 160 12.14 -13.62 7.27
N PHE A 161 11.89 -13.55 8.57
CA PHE A 161 10.82 -12.77 9.14
C PHE A 161 11.38 -11.52 9.78
N GLY A 162 10.84 -10.35 9.42
CA GLY A 162 11.26 -9.07 9.96
C GLY A 162 10.08 -8.13 10.15
N VAL A 163 10.28 -7.05 10.87
CA VAL A 163 9.23 -6.08 11.19
C VAL A 163 9.54 -4.70 10.63
N LYS A 164 8.49 -4.00 10.19
CA LYS A 164 8.59 -2.63 9.72
C LYS A 164 8.31 -1.66 10.86
N GLY A 165 9.27 -0.80 11.15
CA GLY A 165 9.02 0.31 12.06
C GLY A 165 8.04 1.31 11.45
N LYS A 166 6.96 1.62 12.17
CA LYS A 166 5.88 2.49 11.69
C LYS A 166 6.01 3.93 12.21
N TYR A 167 6.50 4.09 13.43
CA TYR A 167 6.52 5.37 14.14
C TYR A 167 7.96 5.72 14.50
N ALA A 168 8.44 6.86 14.01
CA ALA A 168 9.78 7.35 14.33
C ALA A 168 9.76 8.16 15.63
N ALA A 169 10.60 7.81 16.60
CA ALA A 169 10.81 8.58 17.81
C ALA A 169 12.21 8.29 18.38
N ASN A 170 12.89 9.30 18.96
CA ASN A 170 14.17 9.15 19.64
C ASN A 170 15.21 8.36 18.82
N ASN A 171 15.38 8.71 17.55
CA ASN A 171 16.29 8.04 16.59
C ASN A 171 16.03 6.54 16.40
N SER A 172 14.86 6.07 16.73
CA SER A 172 14.41 4.70 16.55
C SER A 172 13.05 4.67 15.84
N TYR A 173 12.66 3.50 15.40
CA TYR A 173 11.34 3.25 14.82
C TYR A 173 10.60 2.26 15.70
N TYR A 174 9.29 2.43 15.81
CA TYR A 174 8.45 1.61 16.67
C TYR A 174 7.29 1.01 15.88
N THR A 175 6.93 -0.19 16.28
CA THR A 175 5.73 -0.88 15.80
C THR A 175 5.21 -1.79 16.88
N THR A 176 3.99 -2.31 16.73
CA THR A 176 3.49 -3.38 17.59
C THR A 176 3.54 -4.71 16.86
N LEU A 177 3.69 -5.79 17.62
CA LEU A 177 3.59 -7.14 17.12
C LEU A 177 2.83 -7.99 18.12
N PHE A 178 1.89 -8.80 17.62
CA PHE A 178 1.28 -9.90 18.32
C PHE A 178 1.32 -11.12 17.41
N ALA A 179 2.20 -12.06 17.71
CA ALA A 179 2.43 -13.25 16.91
C ALA A 179 2.24 -14.53 17.72
N GLY A 180 1.71 -15.58 17.11
CA GLY A 180 1.46 -16.87 17.74
C GLY A 180 2.68 -17.79 17.75
N PHE A 181 3.85 -17.28 17.48
CA PHE A 181 5.11 -17.98 17.54
C PHE A 181 6.09 -17.26 18.46
N PRO A 182 6.93 -17.99 19.20
CA PRO A 182 7.98 -17.39 20.02
C PRO A 182 9.15 -16.96 19.14
N PHE A 183 9.87 -15.94 19.60
CA PHE A 183 11.02 -15.41 18.86
C PHE A 183 12.05 -14.76 19.80
N THR A 184 13.27 -14.58 19.31
CA THR A 184 14.24 -13.66 19.89
C THR A 184 14.44 -12.46 18.94
N VAL A 185 14.73 -11.32 19.53
CA VAL A 185 15.12 -10.11 18.77
C VAL A 185 16.56 -10.22 18.31
N THR A 186 16.89 -9.63 17.16
CA THR A 186 18.26 -9.50 16.68
C THR A 186 18.86 -8.15 17.09
N GLU A 187 20.13 -7.95 16.84
CA GLU A 187 20.82 -6.67 17.11
C GLU A 187 20.05 -5.49 16.45
N GLY A 188 19.88 -4.42 17.21
CA GLY A 188 19.13 -3.23 16.76
C GLY A 188 17.62 -3.31 16.94
N VAL A 189 17.08 -4.41 17.49
CA VAL A 189 15.68 -4.56 17.84
C VAL A 189 15.53 -4.85 19.33
N LYS A 190 14.56 -4.21 19.99
CA LYS A 190 14.17 -4.48 21.37
C LYS A 190 12.69 -4.81 21.43
N ALA A 191 12.33 -5.77 22.25
CA ALA A 191 10.94 -6.10 22.56
C ALA A 191 10.56 -5.45 23.91
N LEU A 192 9.51 -4.63 23.89
CA LEU A 192 9.04 -3.90 25.06
C LEU A 192 7.64 -4.39 25.43
N GLN A 193 7.40 -4.59 26.71
CA GLN A 193 6.08 -4.84 27.30
C GLN A 193 5.63 -3.63 28.11
N VAL A 194 4.33 -3.35 28.16
CA VAL A 194 3.78 -2.36 29.09
C VAL A 194 3.49 -3.07 30.40
N VAL A 195 4.13 -2.62 31.47
CA VAL A 195 4.05 -3.27 32.79
C VAL A 195 3.16 -2.52 33.78
N ASP A 196 2.91 -1.25 33.53
CA ASP A 196 2.04 -0.42 34.37
C ASP A 196 1.46 0.75 33.56
N VAL A 197 0.36 1.32 34.03
CA VAL A 197 -0.34 2.45 33.41
C VAL A 197 -0.77 3.44 34.49
N ASP A 198 -0.26 4.66 34.40
CA ASP A 198 -0.76 5.79 35.18
C ASP A 198 -1.87 6.51 34.38
N GLU A 199 -3.13 6.15 34.66
CA GLU A 199 -4.28 6.77 33.97
C GLU A 199 -4.45 8.25 34.34
N ALA A 200 -4.01 8.69 35.53
CA ALA A 200 -4.14 10.08 35.94
C ALA A 200 -3.18 10.99 35.15
N LEU A 201 -1.99 10.51 34.84
CA LEU A 201 -0.98 11.24 34.08
C LEU A 201 -0.98 10.92 32.58
N GLY A 202 -1.73 9.91 32.15
CA GLY A 202 -1.72 9.45 30.76
C GLY A 202 -0.36 8.86 30.36
N ILE A 203 0.17 7.96 31.16
CA ILE A 203 1.48 7.35 30.92
C ILE A 203 1.35 5.83 30.91
N ALA A 204 1.93 5.19 29.90
CA ALA A 204 2.13 3.75 29.83
C ALA A 204 3.62 3.46 30.07
N ILE A 205 3.90 2.65 31.07
CA ILE A 205 5.27 2.37 31.52
C ILE A 205 5.72 1.07 30.92
N TYR A 206 6.87 1.09 30.22
CA TYR A 206 7.39 -0.11 29.59
C TYR A 206 8.67 -0.61 30.26
N GLU A 207 8.86 -1.93 30.12
CA GLU A 207 10.12 -2.62 30.38
C GLU A 207 10.54 -3.43 29.14
N GLU A 208 11.85 -3.60 28.96
CA GLU A 208 12.39 -4.46 27.92
C GLU A 208 12.25 -5.95 28.31
N ILE A 209 11.74 -6.78 27.41
CA ILE A 209 11.77 -8.22 27.56
C ILE A 209 13.17 -8.68 27.16
N THR A 210 13.93 -9.17 28.12
CA THR A 210 15.27 -9.71 27.88
C THR A 210 15.19 -11.20 27.53
N GLY A 211 15.78 -11.59 26.39
CA GLY A 211 15.79 -12.96 25.91
C GLY A 211 14.62 -13.29 24.97
N ASP A 212 14.03 -14.46 25.18
CA ASP A 212 12.95 -14.96 24.31
C ASP A 212 11.64 -14.23 24.57
N VAL A 213 10.94 -13.89 23.50
CA VAL A 213 9.56 -13.42 23.55
C VAL A 213 8.64 -14.62 23.33
N PRO A 214 7.79 -14.96 24.33
CA PRO A 214 6.87 -16.10 24.19
C PRO A 214 5.86 -15.90 23.07
N ALA A 215 5.37 -16.99 22.52
CA ALA A 215 4.21 -16.95 21.63
C ALA A 215 3.02 -16.25 22.31
N SER A 216 2.20 -15.56 21.53
CA SER A 216 1.02 -14.84 22.03
C SER A 216 1.33 -13.75 23.06
N THR A 217 2.53 -13.18 22.99
CA THR A 217 2.93 -12.04 23.81
C THR A 217 2.84 -10.77 22.98
N PRO A 218 1.89 -9.86 23.28
CA PRO A 218 1.82 -8.59 22.58
C PRO A 218 2.98 -7.67 23.02
N VAL A 219 3.68 -7.11 22.04
CA VAL A 219 4.86 -6.26 22.31
C VAL A 219 4.85 -4.98 21.49
N VAL A 220 5.54 -3.97 21.98
CA VAL A 220 6.06 -2.88 21.17
C VAL A 220 7.49 -3.26 20.78
N LEU A 221 7.81 -3.21 19.50
CA LEU A 221 9.16 -3.42 19.00
C LEU A 221 9.78 -2.04 18.71
N GLN A 222 10.92 -1.78 19.36
CA GLN A 222 11.80 -0.67 19.05
C GLN A 222 12.84 -1.17 18.04
N CYS A 223 12.94 -0.50 16.91
CA CYS A 223 13.72 -0.93 15.76
C CYS A 223 14.74 0.14 15.36
N SER A 224 15.90 -0.25 14.88
CA SER A 224 16.90 0.67 14.33
C SER A 224 16.52 1.24 12.96
N SER A 225 15.54 0.64 12.28
CA SER A 225 15.15 0.99 10.91
C SER A 225 13.64 0.87 10.72
N ASN A 226 13.10 1.53 9.69
CA ASN A 226 11.74 1.33 9.21
C ASN A 226 11.61 0.13 8.24
N LEU A 227 12.71 -0.51 7.87
CA LEU A 227 12.73 -1.61 6.91
C LEU A 227 12.81 -2.96 7.61
N ALA A 228 11.98 -3.92 7.19
CA ALA A 228 11.96 -5.27 7.74
C ALA A 228 13.29 -6.01 7.58
N THR A 229 14.04 -5.73 6.54
CA THR A 229 15.36 -6.34 6.28
C THR A 229 16.37 -6.07 7.40
N ASN A 230 16.26 -4.94 8.09
CA ASN A 230 17.16 -4.54 9.16
C ASN A 230 16.63 -4.91 10.56
N ASN A 231 15.39 -5.36 10.65
CA ASN A 231 14.71 -5.67 11.92
C ASN A 231 14.25 -7.13 11.88
N ARG A 232 15.16 -8.05 11.64
CA ARG A 232 14.85 -9.48 11.55
C ARG A 232 14.61 -10.07 12.93
N LEU A 233 13.71 -11.03 13.01
CA LEU A 233 13.42 -11.79 14.22
C LEU A 233 13.83 -13.26 14.01
N ASN A 234 14.43 -13.84 15.03
CA ASN A 234 14.77 -15.26 15.02
C ASN A 234 13.62 -16.06 15.61
N LEU A 235 12.94 -16.88 14.81
CA LEU A 235 11.81 -17.68 15.23
C LEU A 235 12.28 -18.91 16.01
N LEU A 236 11.60 -19.22 17.10
CA LEU A 236 11.93 -20.32 17.99
C LEU A 236 10.86 -21.42 17.88
N ALA A 237 11.27 -22.68 17.88
CA ALA A 237 10.31 -23.79 17.89
C ALA A 237 9.50 -23.81 19.21
N SER A 238 10.11 -23.44 20.33
CA SER A 238 9.48 -23.30 21.64
C SER A 238 10.32 -22.43 22.55
N THR A 239 9.73 -21.95 23.63
CA THR A 239 10.43 -21.28 24.73
C THR A 239 9.72 -21.55 26.05
N THR A 240 10.46 -21.46 27.14
CA THR A 240 9.92 -21.51 28.53
C THR A 240 9.79 -20.09 29.12
N ALA A 241 10.18 -19.06 28.38
CA ALA A 241 10.04 -17.67 28.83
C ALA A 241 8.57 -17.30 29.06
N THR A 242 8.34 -16.35 29.96
CA THR A 242 7.01 -15.81 30.28
C THR A 242 7.07 -14.28 30.37
N ALA A 243 5.94 -13.62 30.12
CA ALA A 243 5.79 -12.17 30.26
C ALA A 243 4.55 -11.83 31.13
N PRO A 244 4.56 -12.20 32.42
CA PRO A 244 3.36 -12.17 33.27
C PRO A 244 2.84 -10.77 33.60
N LYS A 245 3.67 -9.74 33.52
CA LYS A 245 3.29 -8.36 33.86
C LYS A 245 2.75 -7.58 32.65
N ASN A 246 2.72 -8.16 31.48
CA ASN A 246 2.36 -7.43 30.28
C ASN A 246 0.88 -7.03 30.25
N MET A 247 0.60 -5.74 30.22
CA MET A 247 -0.74 -5.17 30.16
C MET A 247 -1.27 -5.02 28.73
N LEU A 248 -0.41 -5.16 27.73
CA LEU A 248 -0.83 -5.12 26.35
C LEU A 248 -1.74 -6.31 26.02
N LYS A 249 -2.65 -6.08 25.10
CA LYS A 249 -3.49 -7.09 24.47
C LYS A 249 -3.17 -7.16 22.99
N GLY A 250 -3.43 -8.29 22.36
CA GLY A 250 -3.14 -8.48 20.95
C GLY A 250 -4.31 -9.08 20.18
N ALA A 251 -4.31 -8.86 18.87
CA ALA A 251 -5.22 -9.47 17.93
C ALA A 251 -4.42 -10.25 16.88
N PHE A 252 -4.67 -11.55 16.72
CA PHE A 252 -4.02 -12.34 15.67
C PHE A 252 -4.61 -12.02 14.31
N PHE A 253 -5.90 -12.23 14.19
CA PHE A 253 -6.63 -12.02 12.95
C PHE A 253 -7.80 -11.11 13.25
N ASN A 254 -7.95 -10.10 12.46
CA ASN A 254 -9.10 -9.23 12.52
C ASN A 254 -10.19 -9.73 11.58
N ILE A 255 -10.95 -10.73 12.00
CA ILE A 255 -12.06 -11.24 11.23
C ILE A 255 -13.34 -10.52 11.61
N ASN A 256 -13.85 -9.79 10.63
CA ASN A 256 -15.01 -8.93 10.78
C ASN A 256 -16.32 -9.72 10.89
N LYS A 257 -16.42 -10.75 11.69
CA LYS A 257 -17.74 -11.26 12.10
C LYS A 257 -17.73 -12.19 13.30
N THR A 258 -18.81 -12.10 14.00
CA THR A 258 -19.38 -12.79 15.16
C THR A 258 -19.13 -14.29 15.31
N LYS A 259 -18.49 -14.95 14.35
CA LYS A 259 -18.17 -16.37 14.39
C LYS A 259 -16.71 -16.69 14.72
N HIS A 260 -15.83 -15.68 14.73
CA HIS A 260 -14.41 -15.87 15.04
C HIS A 260 -14.06 -15.20 16.35
N VAL A 261 -13.36 -15.91 17.20
CA VAL A 261 -12.96 -15.48 18.55
C VAL A 261 -12.01 -14.28 18.55
N ASN A 262 -11.48 -13.89 17.37
CA ASN A 262 -10.42 -12.88 17.25
C ASN A 262 -10.87 -11.53 16.73
N TYR A 263 -12.17 -11.35 16.47
CA TYR A 263 -12.69 -10.03 16.15
C TYR A 263 -12.68 -9.15 17.40
N ILE A 264 -11.84 -8.15 17.41
CA ILE A 264 -11.73 -7.22 18.53
C ILE A 264 -12.15 -5.83 18.06
N PRO A 265 -13.34 -5.35 18.46
CA PRO A 265 -13.78 -4.02 18.13
C PRO A 265 -12.95 -2.98 18.88
N VAL A 266 -12.67 -1.85 18.23
CA VAL A 266 -12.15 -0.67 18.91
C VAL A 266 -13.28 -0.06 19.74
N THR A 267 -13.03 0.06 21.03
CA THR A 267 -13.99 0.61 22.00
C THR A 267 -13.45 1.88 22.64
N GLY A 268 -14.25 2.52 23.50
CA GLY A 268 -13.80 3.65 24.30
C GLY A 268 -12.58 3.36 25.17
N THR A 269 -12.32 2.08 25.48
CA THR A 269 -11.19 1.61 26.30
C THR A 269 -9.93 1.31 25.49
N THR A 270 -9.99 1.31 24.17
CA THR A 270 -8.88 0.92 23.30
C THR A 270 -7.95 2.09 23.03
N ARG A 271 -6.64 1.86 23.19
CA ARG A 271 -5.56 2.76 22.78
C ARG A 271 -4.56 1.98 21.93
N MET A 272 -4.18 2.54 20.79
CA MET A 272 -3.27 1.93 19.84
C MET A 272 -1.97 2.73 19.74
N LEU A 273 -0.86 2.09 19.42
CA LEU A 273 0.43 2.77 19.27
C LEU A 273 0.31 3.90 18.22
N GLY A 274 0.82 5.06 18.52
CA GLY A 274 0.76 6.25 17.67
C GLY A 274 1.49 7.42 18.31
N TYR A 275 1.28 8.61 17.78
CA TYR A 275 1.78 9.84 18.38
C TYR A 275 0.70 10.49 19.24
N THR A 276 1.07 10.92 20.41
CA THR A 276 0.29 11.79 21.29
C THR A 276 0.23 13.20 20.69
N SER A 277 -0.63 14.04 21.21
CA SER A 277 -0.83 15.43 20.74
C SER A 277 0.45 16.27 20.82
N ASP A 278 1.37 15.95 21.73
CA ASP A 278 2.68 16.60 21.84
C ASP A 278 3.76 15.96 20.96
N GLY A 279 3.40 15.04 20.08
CA GLY A 279 4.34 14.37 19.17
C GLY A 279 5.16 13.24 19.80
N SER A 280 4.95 12.92 21.08
CA SER A 280 5.61 11.79 21.71
C SER A 280 5.05 10.46 21.24
N LEU A 281 5.84 9.40 21.29
CA LEU A 281 5.34 8.06 21.06
C LEU A 281 4.45 7.63 22.23
N GLY A 282 3.34 6.96 21.92
CA GLY A 282 2.41 6.53 22.95
C GLY A 282 1.27 5.67 22.43
N PHE A 283 0.29 5.44 23.30
CA PHE A 283 -0.95 4.74 22.96
C PHE A 283 -2.10 5.72 22.91
N VAL A 284 -2.77 5.82 21.77
CA VAL A 284 -3.76 6.86 21.48
C VAL A 284 -5.10 6.29 20.97
N LYS A 285 -6.19 7.02 21.15
CA LYS A 285 -7.42 6.74 20.41
C LYS A 285 -7.20 7.00 18.93
N ARG A 286 -7.68 6.10 18.06
CA ARG A 286 -7.61 6.27 16.60
C ARG A 286 -9.02 6.47 16.04
N PRO A 287 -9.44 7.71 15.76
CA PRO A 287 -10.71 7.96 15.11
C PRO A 287 -10.80 7.24 13.76
N GLY A 288 -11.95 6.68 13.45
CA GLY A 288 -12.21 5.99 12.19
C GLY A 288 -11.72 4.53 12.12
N VAL A 289 -10.94 4.06 13.08
CA VAL A 289 -10.58 2.65 13.21
C VAL A 289 -11.66 1.94 14.03
N THR A 290 -12.36 1.00 13.43
CA THR A 290 -13.47 0.28 14.08
C THR A 290 -13.05 -1.06 14.68
N THR A 291 -11.92 -1.61 14.21
CA THR A 291 -11.40 -2.92 14.63
C THR A 291 -9.90 -2.84 14.84
N ILE A 292 -9.37 -3.65 15.78
CA ILE A 292 -7.92 -3.77 15.99
C ILE A 292 -7.33 -4.47 14.76
N PRO A 293 -6.33 -3.87 14.08
CA PRO A 293 -5.66 -4.54 12.97
C PRO A 293 -5.03 -5.86 13.42
N HIS A 294 -4.98 -6.82 12.50
CA HIS A 294 -4.38 -8.13 12.78
C HIS A 294 -2.89 -8.01 13.12
N ASN A 295 -2.46 -8.88 14.02
CA ASN A 295 -1.08 -8.96 14.51
C ASN A 295 -0.56 -7.68 15.18
N GLU A 296 -1.45 -6.76 15.55
CA GLU A 296 -1.10 -5.58 16.35
C GLU A 296 -1.39 -5.79 17.83
N ALA A 297 -0.61 -5.10 18.66
CA ALA A 297 -0.88 -4.98 20.07
C ALA A 297 -1.54 -3.65 20.38
N TYR A 298 -2.35 -3.63 21.41
CA TYR A 298 -3.05 -2.44 21.90
C TYR A 298 -3.12 -2.43 23.42
N LEU A 299 -3.31 -1.26 23.98
CA LEU A 299 -3.55 -1.06 25.40
C LEU A 299 -5.05 -0.96 25.66
N SER A 300 -5.53 -1.65 26.71
CA SER A 300 -6.91 -1.56 27.17
C SER A 300 -6.95 -0.90 28.54
N VAL A 301 -7.63 0.24 28.63
CA VAL A 301 -7.68 1.10 29.80
C VAL A 301 -9.12 1.30 30.27
N SER A 302 -9.37 2.04 31.34
CA SER A 302 -10.72 2.37 31.77
C SER A 302 -11.46 3.25 30.76
N VAL A 303 -12.80 3.30 30.83
CA VAL A 303 -13.62 4.14 29.93
C VAL A 303 -13.35 5.63 30.18
N SER A 304 -13.04 5.99 31.42
CA SER A 304 -12.72 7.35 31.86
C SER A 304 -11.26 7.75 31.64
N ALA A 305 -10.42 6.82 31.21
CA ALA A 305 -9.01 7.07 31.00
C ALA A 305 -8.73 8.11 29.89
N PRO A 306 -7.62 8.84 29.94
CA PRO A 306 -7.21 9.79 28.92
C PRO A 306 -7.28 9.22 27.50
N ALA A 307 -7.45 10.11 26.52
CA ALA A 307 -7.46 9.72 25.11
C ALA A 307 -6.10 9.18 24.64
N GLU A 308 -5.04 9.56 25.30
CA GLU A 308 -3.65 9.25 24.95
C GLU A 308 -2.81 8.96 26.18
N PHE A 309 -1.81 8.10 25.98
CA PHE A 309 -0.81 7.71 26.98
C PHE A 309 0.56 7.79 26.37
N LYS A 310 1.47 8.58 26.95
CA LYS A 310 2.88 8.56 26.55
C LYS A 310 3.51 7.23 26.94
N LEU A 311 4.34 6.70 26.06
CA LEU A 311 5.12 5.51 26.35
C LEU A 311 6.47 5.93 26.97
N MET A 312 6.71 5.51 28.20
CA MET A 312 7.92 5.86 28.96
C MET A 312 8.55 4.64 29.61
N SER A 313 9.87 4.63 29.73
CA SER A 313 10.55 3.70 30.61
C SER A 313 10.27 4.03 32.07
N GLN A 314 10.56 3.08 32.96
CA GLN A 314 10.42 3.30 34.39
C GLN A 314 11.30 4.48 34.89
N GLU A 315 12.48 4.64 34.31
CA GLU A 315 13.39 5.74 34.62
C GLU A 315 12.82 7.09 34.16
N GLU A 316 12.37 7.18 32.91
CA GLU A 316 11.73 8.37 32.37
C GLU A 316 10.47 8.75 33.17
N TYR A 317 9.64 7.76 33.54
CA TYR A 317 8.45 7.99 34.35
C TYR A 317 8.80 8.56 35.74
N THR A 318 9.86 8.04 36.39
CA THR A 318 10.31 8.55 37.67
C THR A 318 10.79 9.99 37.56
N ALA A 319 11.64 10.28 36.59
CA ALA A 319 12.11 11.64 36.29
C ALA A 319 10.94 12.59 35.93
N TYR A 320 9.97 12.09 35.18
CA TYR A 320 8.75 12.82 34.85
C TYR A 320 7.96 13.21 36.10
N LYS A 321 7.75 12.29 37.04
CA LYS A 321 7.05 12.59 38.31
C LYS A 321 7.79 13.59 39.17
N GLU A 322 9.12 13.51 39.25
CA GLU A 322 9.95 14.49 39.96
C GLU A 322 9.84 15.89 39.32
N ALA A 323 9.75 15.95 37.98
CA ALA A 323 9.59 17.21 37.27
C ALA A 323 8.20 17.84 37.41
N ILE A 324 7.14 17.05 37.76
CA ILE A 324 5.77 17.58 38.05
C ILE A 324 5.80 18.61 39.18
N ALA A 325 6.76 18.54 40.12
CA ALA A 325 6.86 19.42 41.27
C ALA A 325 7.38 20.83 40.95
N ARG A 326 7.72 21.14 39.68
CA ARG A 326 8.29 22.44 39.27
C ARG A 326 7.33 23.23 38.41
N ASP A 327 7.16 24.55 38.61
CA ASP A 327 6.08 25.35 38.07
C ASP A 327 6.29 26.08 36.73
N LYS A 328 7.51 26.11 36.19
CA LYS A 328 7.79 26.82 34.93
C LYS A 328 7.81 25.86 33.73
N ILE A 329 6.90 26.05 32.81
CA ILE A 329 6.83 25.26 31.59
C ILE A 329 6.80 26.18 30.35
N THR A 330 7.54 25.84 29.32
CA THR A 330 7.42 26.43 28.00
C THR A 330 6.77 25.42 27.08
N ILE A 331 5.71 25.84 26.41
CA ILE A 331 5.03 25.08 25.37
C ILE A 331 5.41 25.68 24.02
N ILE A 332 5.97 24.89 23.14
CA ILE A 332 6.47 25.30 21.83
C ILE A 332 5.66 24.55 20.76
N ALA A 333 4.87 25.25 19.98
CA ALA A 333 4.15 24.64 18.88
C ALA A 333 5.13 24.21 17.78
N ASN A 334 5.00 22.98 17.31
CA ASN A 334 5.80 22.50 16.19
C ASN A 334 5.31 23.11 14.88
N ASN A 335 6.25 23.41 14.00
CA ASN A 335 5.90 23.80 12.64
C ASN A 335 5.20 22.66 11.92
N ALA A 336 4.27 23.01 11.05
CA ALA A 336 3.52 22.07 10.24
C ALA A 336 3.48 22.54 8.78
N THR A 337 3.23 21.63 7.89
CA THR A 337 3.11 21.93 6.47
C THR A 337 1.91 21.20 5.88
N ARG A 338 1.20 21.85 4.98
CA ARG A 338 0.17 21.23 4.16
C ARG A 338 0.13 21.83 2.78
N VAL A 339 -0.55 21.18 1.89
CA VAL A 339 -0.81 21.69 0.55
C VAL A 339 -2.09 22.54 0.56
N TYR A 340 -2.16 23.55 -0.29
CA TYR A 340 -3.37 24.33 -0.52
C TYR A 340 -4.58 23.43 -0.80
N GLY A 341 -5.70 23.72 -0.16
CA GLY A 341 -6.94 22.97 -0.31
C GLY A 341 -7.05 21.68 0.52
N ASP A 342 -5.99 21.29 1.22
CA ASP A 342 -6.04 20.18 2.17
C ASP A 342 -6.46 20.67 3.56
N PRO A 343 -7.05 19.81 4.42
CA PRO A 343 -7.36 20.17 5.80
C PRO A 343 -6.08 20.43 6.59
N ASN A 344 -6.18 21.25 7.64
CA ASN A 344 -5.06 21.47 8.54
C ASN A 344 -4.67 20.14 9.21
N PRO A 345 -3.38 19.83 9.33
CA PRO A 345 -2.92 18.68 10.07
C PRO A 345 -3.23 18.85 11.56
N GLN A 346 -3.19 17.78 12.30
CA GLN A 346 -3.20 17.85 13.75
C GLN A 346 -1.91 18.53 14.21
N PHE A 347 -2.04 19.67 14.88
CA PHE A 347 -0.88 20.38 15.42
C PHE A 347 -0.33 19.67 16.63
N THR A 348 0.98 19.73 16.77
CA THR A 348 1.74 19.12 17.86
C THR A 348 2.62 20.17 18.53
N TYR A 349 3.12 19.85 19.70
CA TYR A 349 3.97 20.76 20.47
C TYR A 349 5.10 20.01 21.18
N MET A 350 6.10 20.74 21.57
CA MET A 350 7.12 20.31 22.51
C MET A 350 6.95 21.05 23.83
N THR A 351 7.47 20.46 24.90
CA THR A 351 7.49 21.08 26.22
C THR A 351 8.89 21.15 26.76
N SER A 352 9.22 22.22 27.49
CA SER A 352 10.48 22.40 28.17
C SER A 352 10.24 22.95 29.57
N GLY A 353 10.99 22.48 30.53
CA GLY A 353 10.87 22.89 31.94
C GLY A 353 9.98 21.96 32.74
N ALA A 354 8.96 22.49 33.39
CA ALA A 354 8.05 21.72 34.23
C ALA A 354 7.20 20.74 33.40
N VAL A 355 6.62 19.77 34.11
CA VAL A 355 5.71 18.82 33.46
C VAL A 355 4.39 19.49 33.14
N LEU A 356 3.93 19.25 31.94
CA LEU A 356 2.62 19.67 31.48
C LEU A 356 1.52 18.89 32.22
N ARG A 357 0.63 19.61 32.87
CA ARG A 357 -0.62 19.07 33.46
C ARG A 357 -1.79 19.55 32.63
N GLY A 358 -2.57 18.63 32.10
CA GLY A 358 -3.61 18.91 31.10
C GLY A 358 -3.05 19.04 29.70
N VAL A 359 -3.79 19.67 28.79
CA VAL A 359 -3.45 19.75 27.37
C VAL A 359 -3.62 21.18 26.87
N PRO A 360 -2.60 21.79 26.24
CA PRO A 360 -2.77 23.08 25.57
C PRO A 360 -3.66 22.92 24.34
N ALA A 361 -4.35 23.99 23.98
CA ALA A 361 -5.09 24.04 22.73
C ALA A 361 -4.24 24.71 21.64
N LEU A 362 -4.02 24.00 20.54
CA LEU A 362 -3.31 24.53 19.37
C LEU A 362 -4.31 24.81 18.27
N TYR A 363 -4.23 25.99 17.66
CA TYR A 363 -5.11 26.38 16.58
C TYR A 363 -4.41 27.35 15.63
N THR A 364 -4.98 27.56 14.47
CA THR A 364 -4.57 28.58 13.50
C THR A 364 -5.82 29.17 12.88
N ASP A 365 -5.71 30.40 12.41
CA ASP A 365 -6.79 31.05 11.65
C ASP A 365 -6.83 30.57 10.19
N ALA A 366 -5.81 29.83 9.75
CA ALA A 366 -5.78 29.29 8.41
C ALA A 366 -6.85 28.20 8.22
N THR A 367 -7.61 28.33 7.15
CA THR A 367 -8.63 27.38 6.70
C THR A 367 -8.13 26.62 5.46
N GLU A 368 -8.84 25.60 5.00
CA GLU A 368 -8.53 24.90 3.75
C GLU A 368 -8.36 25.86 2.54
N ALA A 369 -9.13 26.96 2.52
CA ALA A 369 -9.09 27.96 1.46
C ALA A 369 -8.00 29.04 1.64
N SER A 370 -7.24 29.01 2.73
CA SER A 370 -6.14 29.96 2.94
C SER A 370 -5.04 29.76 1.91
N LEU A 371 -4.57 30.86 1.34
CA LEU A 371 -3.56 30.85 0.26
C LEU A 371 -2.22 30.28 0.72
N PRO A 372 -1.38 29.81 -0.19
CA PRO A 372 0.02 29.48 0.09
C PRO A 372 0.74 30.61 0.80
N GLY A 373 1.44 30.26 1.89
CA GLY A 373 2.08 31.22 2.78
C GLY A 373 2.32 30.64 4.16
N GLU A 374 2.74 31.47 5.07
CA GLU A 374 3.01 31.10 6.46
C GLU A 374 1.93 31.69 7.38
N TYR A 375 1.44 30.87 8.29
CA TYR A 375 0.39 31.20 9.23
C TYR A 375 0.82 30.79 10.63
N PRO A 376 0.54 31.57 11.68
CA PRO A 376 0.90 31.20 13.03
C PRO A 376 0.06 29.99 13.50
N ILE A 377 0.72 29.12 14.26
CA ILE A 377 0.06 28.11 15.07
C ILE A 377 0.05 28.64 16.49
N HIS A 378 -1.07 29.11 16.93
CA HIS A 378 -1.30 29.68 18.24
C HIS A 378 -1.44 28.60 19.30
N ILE A 379 -1.07 28.94 20.52
CA ILE A 379 -1.24 28.10 21.70
C ILE A 379 -2.09 28.84 22.70
N ALA A 380 -3.12 28.16 23.21
CA ALA A 380 -3.95 28.64 24.30
C ALA A 380 -3.85 27.68 25.49
N GLN A 381 -4.31 28.14 26.66
CA GLN A 381 -4.28 27.40 27.91
C GLN A 381 -4.93 26.01 27.81
N GLY A 382 -6.01 25.86 27.02
CA GLY A 382 -6.74 24.58 26.93
C GLY A 382 -7.18 24.09 28.30
N SER A 383 -6.90 22.82 28.60
CA SER A 383 -7.14 22.24 29.92
C SER A 383 -5.92 22.25 30.83
N MET A 384 -4.90 23.04 30.50
CA MET A 384 -3.66 23.09 31.29
C MET A 384 -3.91 23.65 32.70
N GLU A 385 -3.32 22.98 33.69
CA GLU A 385 -3.34 23.36 35.10
C GLU A 385 -2.05 24.06 35.56
N ASN A 386 -1.04 24.13 34.69
CA ASN A 386 0.20 24.83 34.97
C ASN A 386 -0.05 26.33 35.14
N THR A 387 0.47 26.92 36.22
CA THR A 387 0.17 28.29 36.63
C THR A 387 0.99 29.34 35.91
N MET A 388 2.15 28.98 35.33
CA MET A 388 3.08 29.91 34.68
C MET A 388 3.57 29.35 33.32
N PRO A 389 2.68 29.06 32.34
CA PRO A 389 3.10 28.63 31.04
C PRO A 389 3.65 29.80 30.22
N THR A 390 4.70 29.52 29.47
CA THR A 390 5.18 30.35 28.36
C THR A 390 4.81 29.67 27.05
N PHE A 391 4.31 30.43 26.08
CA PHE A 391 3.90 29.92 24.79
C PHE A 391 4.80 30.44 23.69
N GLU A 392 5.32 29.55 22.87
CA GLU A 392 6.07 29.88 21.65
C GLU A 392 5.30 29.32 20.46
N GLU A 393 4.84 30.21 19.59
CA GLU A 393 4.05 29.85 18.44
C GLU A 393 4.86 29.09 17.40
N GLY A 394 4.21 28.17 16.70
CA GLY A 394 4.75 27.50 15.53
C GLY A 394 4.26 28.17 14.22
N VAL A 395 4.72 27.64 13.12
CA VAL A 395 4.35 28.11 11.77
C VAL A 395 3.71 26.97 10.98
N LEU A 396 2.52 27.22 10.45
CA LEU A 396 1.91 26.38 9.43
C LEU A 396 2.30 26.94 8.06
N THR A 397 3.08 26.20 7.29
CA THR A 397 3.42 26.51 5.92
C THR A 397 2.42 25.86 4.97
N ILE A 398 1.69 26.67 4.22
CA ILE A 398 0.81 26.20 3.15
C ILE A 398 1.59 26.30 1.84
N THR A 399 1.81 25.19 1.19
CA THR A 399 2.48 25.12 -0.11
C THR A 399 1.46 25.13 -1.25
N LYS A 400 1.90 25.53 -2.44
CA LYS A 400 1.07 25.43 -3.62
C LYS A 400 0.67 23.98 -3.90
N ALA A 401 -0.57 23.80 -4.34
CA ALA A 401 -1.04 22.49 -4.78
C ALA A 401 -0.54 22.17 -6.20
N PRO A 402 -0.17 20.93 -6.49
CA PRO A 402 0.22 20.55 -7.84
C PRO A 402 -0.99 20.61 -8.78
N LEU A 403 -0.82 21.26 -9.91
CA LEU A 403 -1.81 21.34 -10.98
C LEU A 403 -1.16 20.93 -12.30
N VAL A 404 -1.73 19.95 -12.94
CA VAL A 404 -1.29 19.52 -14.27
C VAL A 404 -2.26 20.07 -15.30
N ILE A 405 -1.72 20.80 -16.28
CA ILE A 405 -2.46 21.28 -17.45
C ILE A 405 -1.94 20.48 -18.64
N MET A 406 -2.83 19.76 -19.29
CA MET A 406 -2.46 18.87 -20.39
C MET A 406 -3.32 19.14 -21.62
N CYS A 407 -2.76 18.90 -22.77
CA CYS A 407 -3.46 18.85 -24.04
C CYS A 407 -3.46 17.42 -24.56
N GLY A 408 -4.55 17.00 -25.11
CA GLY A 408 -4.65 15.70 -25.79
C GLY A 408 -3.89 15.69 -27.12
N ASN A 409 -3.83 14.52 -27.72
CA ASN A 409 -3.35 14.39 -29.09
C ASN A 409 -4.50 14.61 -30.06
N TYR A 410 -4.21 15.26 -31.18
CA TYR A 410 -5.16 15.59 -32.21
C TYR A 410 -4.64 15.14 -33.57
N GLU A 411 -5.55 15.01 -34.49
CA GLU A 411 -5.24 14.63 -35.85
C GLU A 411 -6.00 15.53 -36.84
N ARG A 412 -5.39 15.86 -37.95
CA ARG A 412 -6.04 16.46 -39.11
C ARG A 412 -5.36 16.09 -40.41
N GLU A 413 -6.02 16.30 -41.50
CA GLU A 413 -5.40 16.21 -42.82
C GLU A 413 -4.67 17.50 -43.19
N GLN A 414 -3.65 17.39 -44.01
CA GLN A 414 -2.99 18.56 -44.61
C GLN A 414 -3.99 19.41 -45.41
N GLY A 415 -3.92 20.73 -45.31
CA GLY A 415 -4.86 21.64 -45.92
C GLY A 415 -6.13 21.91 -45.12
N GLN A 416 -6.29 21.29 -43.95
CA GLN A 416 -7.37 21.58 -43.01
C GLN A 416 -6.87 22.51 -41.90
N PRO A 417 -7.72 23.35 -41.30
CA PRO A 417 -7.33 24.14 -40.14
C PRO A 417 -7.06 23.24 -38.94
N ASN A 418 -6.22 23.70 -38.03
CA ASN A 418 -6.01 23.01 -36.77
C ASN A 418 -7.32 22.92 -35.98
N PRO A 419 -7.59 21.76 -35.35
CA PRO A 419 -8.71 21.66 -34.41
C PRO A 419 -8.50 22.59 -33.23
N GLU A 420 -9.57 22.89 -32.52
CA GLU A 420 -9.48 23.57 -31.24
C GLU A 420 -8.79 22.67 -30.22
N PHE A 421 -7.68 23.15 -29.65
CA PHE A 421 -6.91 22.40 -28.67
C PHE A 421 -7.48 22.62 -27.28
N ASN A 422 -8.28 21.67 -26.82
CA ASN A 422 -8.90 21.72 -25.51
C ASN A 422 -7.92 21.31 -24.42
N LEU A 423 -7.87 22.08 -23.33
CA LEU A 423 -7.04 21.81 -22.19
C LEU A 423 -7.79 21.01 -21.12
N ILE A 424 -7.10 20.05 -20.56
CA ILE A 424 -7.57 19.22 -19.44
C ILE A 424 -6.77 19.62 -18.22
N TYR A 425 -7.45 19.83 -17.12
CA TYR A 425 -6.87 20.25 -15.86
C TYR A 425 -7.04 19.14 -14.82
N SER A 426 -5.97 18.79 -14.14
CA SER A 426 -5.98 17.79 -13.09
C SER A 426 -5.23 18.30 -11.86
N GLY A 427 -5.89 18.31 -10.72
CA GLY A 427 -5.30 18.74 -9.45
C GLY A 427 -5.95 19.96 -8.80
N PHE A 428 -7.00 20.52 -9.37
CA PHE A 428 -7.74 21.59 -8.70
C PHE A 428 -8.30 21.13 -7.35
N LYS A 429 -8.14 21.95 -6.35
CA LYS A 429 -8.66 21.76 -5.00
C LYS A 429 -9.98 22.53 -4.82
N LEU A 430 -10.70 22.26 -3.76
CA LEU A 430 -11.91 22.99 -3.33
C LEU A 430 -12.97 23.15 -4.44
N LYS A 431 -13.01 22.24 -5.40
CA LYS A 431 -13.88 22.30 -6.60
C LYS A 431 -13.61 23.53 -7.49
N GLU A 432 -12.42 24.09 -7.42
CA GLU A 432 -12.00 25.21 -8.26
C GLU A 432 -11.85 24.79 -9.73
N THR A 433 -11.86 25.78 -10.59
CA THR A 433 -11.71 25.64 -12.04
C THR A 433 -10.57 26.54 -12.56
N ALA A 434 -10.32 26.51 -13.85
CA ALA A 434 -9.32 27.38 -14.48
C ALA A 434 -9.56 28.90 -14.25
N ASP A 435 -10.70 29.28 -13.69
CA ASP A 435 -11.01 30.70 -13.41
C ASP A 435 -10.19 31.28 -12.26
N VAL A 436 -9.63 30.43 -11.40
CA VAL A 436 -8.75 30.86 -10.30
C VAL A 436 -7.28 31.06 -10.72
N LEU A 437 -6.93 30.77 -11.96
CA LEU A 437 -5.60 31.03 -12.47
C LEU A 437 -5.40 32.52 -12.65
N THR A 438 -4.27 33.06 -12.19
CA THR A 438 -3.91 34.49 -12.34
C THR A 438 -3.73 34.83 -13.80
N THR A 439 -3.06 33.97 -14.56
CA THR A 439 -3.02 34.04 -16.02
C THR A 439 -3.48 32.72 -16.59
N LYS A 440 -4.25 32.77 -17.67
CA LYS A 440 -4.70 31.55 -18.37
C LYS A 440 -3.55 30.99 -19.20
N PRO A 441 -3.52 29.65 -19.41
CA PRO A 441 -2.52 29.04 -20.29
C PRO A 441 -2.72 29.46 -21.74
N THR A 442 -1.61 29.63 -22.44
CA THR A 442 -1.56 29.81 -23.89
C THR A 442 -1.21 28.47 -24.54
N VAL A 443 -1.90 28.16 -25.61
CA VAL A 443 -1.65 26.95 -26.41
C VAL A 443 -1.04 27.40 -27.74
N THR A 444 0.03 26.75 -28.17
CA THR A 444 0.68 26.99 -29.45
C THR A 444 0.93 25.69 -30.18
N CYS A 445 0.88 25.78 -31.49
CA CYS A 445 1.32 24.70 -32.36
C CYS A 445 1.92 25.36 -33.61
N ASP A 446 3.11 24.92 -33.98
CA ASP A 446 3.80 25.51 -35.16
C ASP A 446 3.19 25.04 -36.50
N ALA A 447 2.31 24.02 -36.43
CA ALA A 447 1.61 23.57 -37.62
C ALA A 447 0.52 24.57 -38.05
N ASN A 448 0.50 24.92 -39.33
CA ASN A 448 -0.56 25.66 -40.02
C ASN A 448 -1.17 24.81 -41.13
N GLU A 449 -2.13 25.33 -41.87
CA GLU A 449 -2.82 24.58 -42.94
C GLU A 449 -1.86 24.02 -44.00
N GLU A 450 -0.75 24.70 -44.25
CA GLU A 450 0.26 24.34 -45.26
C GLU A 450 1.30 23.33 -44.72
N SER A 451 1.30 23.06 -43.42
CA SER A 451 2.29 22.17 -42.81
C SER A 451 2.25 20.77 -43.40
N ALA A 452 3.43 20.21 -43.66
CA ALA A 452 3.58 18.86 -44.21
C ALA A 452 3.04 17.79 -43.26
N PRO A 453 2.69 16.60 -43.78
CA PRO A 453 2.38 15.46 -42.92
C PRO A 453 3.51 15.18 -41.93
N GLY A 454 3.17 14.95 -40.67
CA GLY A 454 4.13 14.80 -39.60
C GLY A 454 3.52 15.06 -38.23
N GLU A 455 4.34 14.94 -37.22
CA GLU A 455 3.96 15.22 -35.82
C GLU A 455 4.47 16.60 -35.39
N TYR A 456 3.58 17.38 -34.82
CA TYR A 456 3.84 18.74 -34.37
C TYR A 456 3.47 18.83 -32.88
N PRO A 457 4.39 19.25 -32.02
CA PRO A 457 4.07 19.39 -30.60
C PRO A 457 3.06 20.54 -30.40
N ILE A 458 2.11 20.27 -29.48
CA ILE A 458 1.18 21.28 -29.00
C ILE A 458 1.76 21.81 -27.69
N GLY A 459 2.36 22.99 -27.73
CA GLY A 459 2.95 23.62 -26.56
C GLY A 459 1.89 24.28 -25.67
N ILE A 460 2.10 24.17 -24.35
CA ILE A 460 1.27 24.84 -23.34
C ILE A 460 2.20 25.64 -22.44
N TYR A 461 1.91 26.90 -22.18
CA TYR A 461 2.72 27.74 -21.31
C TYR A 461 1.94 28.96 -20.78
N GLY A 462 2.57 29.74 -19.90
CA GLY A 462 2.13 31.06 -19.49
C GLY A 462 1.07 31.12 -18.40
N ALA A 463 0.52 29.99 -17.95
CA ALA A 463 -0.38 30.01 -16.81
C ALA A 463 0.39 30.33 -15.52
N THR A 464 -0.21 31.14 -14.66
CA THR A 464 0.32 31.44 -13.33
C THR A 464 -0.78 31.29 -12.28
N SER A 465 -0.39 30.98 -11.06
CA SER A 465 -1.31 30.88 -9.94
C SER A 465 -0.61 31.18 -8.61
N ASP A 466 -1.32 31.84 -7.73
CA ASP A 466 -0.89 32.00 -6.34
C ASP A 466 -1.12 30.70 -5.52
N ARG A 467 -2.03 29.82 -5.97
CA ARG A 467 -2.51 28.62 -5.29
C ARG A 467 -1.87 27.34 -5.77
N TYR A 468 -1.44 27.31 -7.04
CA TYR A 468 -1.01 26.10 -7.72
C TYR A 468 0.43 26.18 -8.23
N ASP A 469 1.13 25.06 -8.13
CA ASP A 469 2.38 24.78 -8.84
C ASP A 469 2.03 24.07 -10.15
N ILE A 470 2.24 24.77 -11.26
CA ILE A 470 1.70 24.36 -12.55
C ILE A 470 2.73 23.57 -13.35
N ARG A 471 2.33 22.38 -13.77
CA ARG A 471 3.09 21.52 -14.68
C ARG A 471 2.31 21.33 -15.97
N TYR A 472 3.03 21.40 -17.11
CA TYR A 472 2.44 21.21 -18.43
C TYR A 472 2.74 19.83 -18.99
N VAL A 473 1.76 19.25 -19.69
CA VAL A 473 1.92 18.03 -20.48
C VAL A 473 1.44 18.35 -21.90
N SER A 474 2.40 18.47 -22.80
CA SER A 474 2.16 18.78 -24.21
C SER A 474 1.43 17.64 -24.90
N GLY A 475 0.57 17.98 -25.85
CA GLY A 475 -0.02 17.06 -26.79
C GLY A 475 0.75 17.02 -28.10
N ILE A 476 0.29 16.22 -29.03
CA ILE A 476 0.83 16.11 -30.39
C ILE A 476 -0.31 16.31 -31.39
N LEU A 477 -0.10 17.17 -32.38
CA LEU A 477 -0.94 17.24 -33.57
C LEU A 477 -0.30 16.41 -34.67
N THR A 478 -0.98 15.36 -35.09
CA THR A 478 -0.58 14.58 -36.25
C THR A 478 -1.26 15.13 -37.51
N VAL A 479 -0.49 15.70 -38.40
CA VAL A 479 -0.95 16.08 -39.74
C VAL A 479 -0.79 14.87 -40.65
N LYS A 480 -1.89 14.39 -41.16
CA LYS A 480 -1.94 13.24 -42.08
C LYS A 480 -1.93 13.72 -43.53
N GLU A 481 -1.45 12.88 -44.41
CA GLU A 481 -1.65 13.11 -45.83
C GLU A 481 -3.15 13.26 -46.11
N PRO A 482 -3.51 14.22 -46.99
CA PRO A 482 -4.93 14.34 -47.36
C PRO A 482 -5.42 13.04 -47.96
N SER A 483 -6.49 12.50 -47.43
CA SER A 483 -7.18 11.31 -47.99
C SER A 483 -7.87 11.61 -49.33
N GLY A 484 -7.58 12.78 -49.87
CA GLY A 484 -8.18 13.33 -51.06
C GLY A 484 -7.51 12.90 -52.38
N ILE A 485 -8.29 12.93 -53.38
CA ILE A 485 -7.96 12.65 -54.76
C ILE A 485 -6.99 13.74 -55.26
N ARG A 486 -5.76 13.36 -55.63
CA ARG A 486 -4.85 14.32 -56.29
C ARG A 486 -5.37 14.63 -57.70
N GLU A 487 -5.39 15.93 -58.02
CA GLU A 487 -5.65 16.38 -59.38
C GLU A 487 -4.43 16.04 -60.26
N VAL A 488 -4.63 15.21 -61.25
CA VAL A 488 -3.59 14.95 -62.27
C VAL A 488 -3.94 15.77 -63.50
N VAL A 489 -3.19 16.84 -63.69
CA VAL A 489 -3.44 17.79 -64.81
C VAL A 489 -2.87 17.29 -66.14
N SER A 490 -1.82 16.44 -66.11
CA SER A 490 -1.31 15.78 -67.31
C SER A 490 -0.57 14.50 -67.00
N THR A 491 -0.57 13.53 -67.88
CA THR A 491 0.23 12.34 -67.85
C THR A 491 1.30 12.39 -68.95
N GLN A 492 2.57 12.24 -68.60
CA GLN A 492 3.65 12.16 -69.61
C GLN A 492 3.62 10.88 -70.46
N ARG A 493 2.77 9.92 -70.10
CA ARG A 493 2.55 8.70 -70.89
C ARG A 493 1.06 8.54 -71.15
N PRO A 494 0.70 8.13 -72.39
CA PRO A 494 -0.69 7.84 -72.72
C PRO A 494 -1.31 6.81 -71.81
N THR A 495 -2.45 7.12 -71.22
CA THR A 495 -3.07 6.30 -70.18
C THR A 495 -4.59 6.26 -70.37
N ASN A 496 -5.21 5.17 -69.93
CA ASN A 496 -6.66 5.00 -70.00
C ASN A 496 -7.30 5.72 -68.79
N VAL A 497 -8.39 6.41 -69.05
CA VAL A 497 -9.17 7.13 -68.04
C VAL A 497 -10.50 6.44 -67.89
N TYR A 498 -10.87 6.14 -66.65
CA TYR A 498 -12.10 5.47 -66.28
C TYR A 498 -12.95 6.37 -65.37
N THR A 499 -14.26 6.18 -65.38
CA THR A 499 -15.14 6.75 -64.36
C THR A 499 -14.81 6.15 -62.99
N ALA A 500 -15.29 6.74 -61.92
CA ALA A 500 -15.18 6.20 -60.56
C ALA A 500 -15.84 4.80 -60.42
N THR A 501 -16.76 4.47 -61.34
CA THR A 501 -17.48 3.16 -61.43
C THR A 501 -16.79 2.17 -62.36
N GLY A 502 -15.60 2.49 -62.89
CA GLY A 502 -14.80 1.58 -63.71
C GLY A 502 -15.11 1.60 -65.22
N VAL A 503 -15.96 2.50 -65.71
CA VAL A 503 -16.26 2.59 -67.14
C VAL A 503 -15.15 3.37 -67.85
N LEU A 504 -14.59 2.84 -68.92
CA LEU A 504 -13.56 3.49 -69.72
C LEU A 504 -14.16 4.70 -70.45
N VAL A 505 -13.61 5.90 -70.21
CA VAL A 505 -14.07 7.18 -70.78
C VAL A 505 -13.15 7.67 -71.89
N ARG A 506 -11.84 7.44 -71.74
CA ARG A 506 -10.85 7.83 -72.75
C ARG A 506 -9.68 6.85 -72.78
N ARG A 507 -9.27 6.46 -73.98
CA ARG A 507 -8.07 5.60 -74.18
C ARG A 507 -6.84 6.47 -74.46
N GLN A 508 -5.69 6.04 -73.97
CA GLN A 508 -4.39 6.64 -74.24
C GLN A 508 -4.38 8.19 -74.10
N ALA A 509 -5.05 8.69 -73.10
CA ALA A 509 -5.11 10.14 -72.86
C ALA A 509 -3.80 10.64 -72.29
N THR A 510 -3.29 11.75 -72.77
CA THR A 510 -2.15 12.50 -72.24
C THR A 510 -2.58 13.70 -71.41
N THR A 511 -3.84 14.10 -71.52
CA THR A 511 -4.46 15.16 -70.72
C THR A 511 -5.88 14.76 -70.31
N LEU A 512 -6.39 15.40 -69.28
CA LEU A 512 -7.77 15.27 -68.84
C LEU A 512 -8.67 16.41 -69.35
N GLU A 513 -8.14 17.29 -70.17
CA GLU A 513 -8.89 18.42 -70.76
C GLU A 513 -10.07 17.90 -71.63
N GLY A 514 -11.19 18.57 -71.50
CA GLY A 514 -12.40 18.25 -72.25
C GLY A 514 -13.20 17.06 -71.69
N LEU A 515 -12.85 16.52 -70.54
CA LEU A 515 -13.71 15.64 -69.80
C LEU A 515 -14.71 16.44 -68.94
N PRO A 516 -15.94 15.96 -68.83
CA PRO A 516 -16.92 16.56 -67.89
C PRO A 516 -16.38 16.63 -66.45
N LYS A 517 -16.84 17.62 -65.69
CA LYS A 517 -16.52 17.70 -64.27
C LYS A 517 -16.92 16.41 -63.57
N GLY A 518 -16.00 15.82 -62.84
CA GLY A 518 -16.27 14.54 -62.16
C GLY A 518 -15.01 13.87 -61.62
N ILE A 519 -15.21 12.69 -61.03
CA ILE A 519 -14.16 11.86 -60.50
C ILE A 519 -13.82 10.75 -61.49
N TYR A 520 -12.56 10.63 -61.84
CA TYR A 520 -12.03 9.65 -62.78
C TYR A 520 -10.92 8.82 -62.11
N VAL A 521 -10.59 7.69 -62.69
CA VAL A 521 -9.47 6.83 -62.28
C VAL A 521 -8.45 6.81 -63.44
N VAL A 522 -7.23 7.25 -63.15
CA VAL A 522 -6.11 7.34 -64.09
C VAL A 522 -4.92 6.63 -63.46
N ASN A 523 -4.37 5.60 -64.08
CA ASN A 523 -3.26 4.83 -63.52
C ASN A 523 -3.57 4.25 -62.12
N GLY A 524 -4.81 3.84 -61.86
CA GLY A 524 -5.23 3.32 -60.57
C GLY A 524 -5.42 4.37 -59.48
N ARG A 525 -5.25 5.67 -59.80
CA ARG A 525 -5.46 6.80 -58.88
C ARG A 525 -6.71 7.58 -59.21
N LYS A 526 -7.43 8.01 -58.21
CA LYS A 526 -8.61 8.87 -58.38
C LYS A 526 -8.16 10.32 -58.65
N VAL A 527 -8.79 10.95 -59.63
CA VAL A 527 -8.47 12.31 -60.11
C VAL A 527 -9.76 13.10 -60.26
N ILE A 528 -9.80 14.33 -59.87
CA ILE A 528 -10.95 15.21 -60.06
C ILE A 528 -10.69 16.12 -61.27
N VAL A 529 -11.67 16.13 -62.21
CA VAL A 529 -11.77 17.14 -63.25
C VAL A 529 -12.77 18.20 -62.78
N ARG A 530 -12.33 19.42 -62.59
CA ARG A 530 -13.11 20.58 -62.09
C ARG A 530 -13.72 21.38 -63.20
#